data_b10d38cd93313a23c75420b080ffbb6d
#
_entry.id   b10d38cd93313a23c75420b080ffbb6d
#
_cell.length_a   1.000
_cell.length_b   1.000
_cell.length_c   1.000
_cell.angle_alpha   90.00
_cell.angle_beta   90.00
_cell.angle_gamma   90.00
#
_symmetry.space_group_name_H-M   'P 1'
#
loop_
_entity.id
_entity.type
_entity.pdbx_description
1 polymer ?
#
loop_
_entity_poly.entity_id
_entity_poly.type
_entity_poly.pdbx_seq_one_letter_code
_entity_poly.pdbx_strand_id
1 'polypeptide(L)'
;MAGLSDVQALTISDENASDDDRLVTAARPNTAATMANTTFAGGAARNVIVTTTGTGDNGKTNTIVGTDVFGDAQTEVITSTGSAASVAGAKLFLTVTSVTSSAQFAANIKVGSGTLCAQAVRGSMRIRIKGMSVVSGGTAGDVEFFNGTPESGTVLFKSRTIGTANTTVD
;
A
#
# COMPACT_ATOMS: atom_id res chain seq x y z
N MET A 1 -21.62 -4.49 -34.88
CA MET A 1 -21.27 -3.92 -33.58
C MET A 1 -20.22 -4.83 -32.99
N ALA A 2 -18.98 -4.33 -32.80
CA ALA A 2 -17.99 -5.08 -32.04
C ALA A 2 -18.47 -5.13 -30.60
N GLY A 3 -18.73 -6.32 -30.08
CA GLY A 3 -19.07 -6.50 -28.68
C GLY A 3 -17.90 -6.03 -27.83
N LEU A 4 -18.14 -5.06 -26.98
CA LEU A 4 -17.19 -4.69 -25.95
C LEU A 4 -17.01 -5.93 -25.05
N SER A 5 -15.77 -6.38 -24.93
CA SER A 5 -15.45 -7.47 -24.00
C SER A 5 -15.68 -6.96 -22.57
N ASP A 6 -16.54 -7.63 -21.82
CA ASP A 6 -16.73 -7.36 -20.39
C ASP A 6 -15.51 -7.74 -19.54
N VAL A 7 -14.47 -8.25 -20.16
CA VAL A 7 -13.24 -8.66 -19.49
C VAL A 7 -12.17 -7.61 -19.72
N GLN A 8 -11.81 -6.91 -18.69
CA GLN A 8 -10.67 -6.02 -18.65
C GLN A 8 -9.48 -6.74 -18.00
N ALA A 9 -8.37 -6.84 -18.72
CA ALA A 9 -7.13 -7.33 -18.15
C ALA A 9 -6.50 -6.19 -17.33
N LEU A 10 -6.17 -6.47 -16.08
CA LEU A 10 -5.40 -5.58 -15.22
C LEU A 10 -4.10 -6.28 -14.84
N THR A 11 -2.99 -5.61 -15.08
CA THR A 11 -1.68 -6.04 -14.59
C THR A 11 -1.25 -5.09 -13.49
N ILE A 12 -1.00 -5.61 -12.31
CA ILE A 12 -0.37 -4.90 -11.21
C ILE A 12 1.05 -5.45 -11.15
N SER A 13 2.04 -4.59 -11.32
CA SER A 13 3.45 -4.94 -11.16
C SER A 13 3.96 -4.37 -9.84
N ASP A 14 4.99 -4.99 -9.29
CA ASP A 14 5.64 -4.58 -8.03
C ASP A 14 4.69 -4.52 -6.81
N GLU A 15 3.76 -5.46 -6.70
CA GLU A 15 2.79 -5.53 -5.60
C GLU A 15 3.46 -5.57 -4.24
N ASN A 16 4.67 -6.07 -4.19
CA ASN A 16 5.42 -6.29 -2.96
C ASN A 16 6.57 -5.29 -2.74
N ALA A 17 6.81 -4.39 -3.69
CA ALA A 17 7.84 -3.39 -3.55
C ALA A 17 7.32 -2.23 -2.70
N SER A 18 7.77 -2.16 -1.45
CA SER A 18 7.69 -0.90 -0.71
C SER A 18 8.72 0.07 -1.28
N ASP A 19 8.30 1.31 -1.46
CA ASP A 19 9.15 2.41 -1.92
C ASP A 19 9.01 3.53 -0.89
N ASP A 20 10.01 3.68 -0.02
CA ASP A 20 9.93 4.52 1.17
C ASP A 20 9.96 6.02 0.87
N ASP A 21 10.28 6.42 -0.36
CA ASP A 21 10.38 7.82 -0.79
C ASP A 21 9.56 8.16 -2.05
N ARG A 22 8.65 7.28 -2.44
CA ARG A 22 7.81 7.45 -3.62
C ARG A 22 7.06 8.76 -3.68
N LEU A 23 6.47 9.19 -2.57
CA LEU A 23 5.61 10.37 -2.49
C LEU A 23 6.39 11.63 -2.10
N VAL A 24 7.29 11.51 -1.15
CA VAL A 24 8.15 12.60 -0.67
C VAL A 24 9.57 12.06 -0.50
N THR A 25 10.47 12.56 -1.33
CA THR A 25 11.88 12.19 -1.29
C THR A 25 12.59 13.06 -0.27
N ALA A 26 13.09 12.48 0.81
CA ALA A 26 13.99 13.09 1.80
C ALA A 26 13.76 14.60 2.04
N ALA A 27 12.62 14.96 2.64
CA ALA A 27 12.28 16.35 2.96
C ALA A 27 12.20 16.58 4.47
N ARG A 28 12.36 17.83 4.88
CA ARG A 28 12.20 18.25 6.26
C ARG A 28 11.06 19.27 6.36
N PRO A 29 9.80 18.81 6.21
CA PRO A 29 8.67 19.71 6.12
C PRO A 29 8.37 20.37 7.48
N ASN A 30 7.93 21.62 7.43
CA ASN A 30 7.38 22.36 8.56
C ASN A 30 5.83 22.37 8.52
N THR A 31 5.29 22.29 7.32
CA THR A 31 3.86 22.24 7.03
C THR A 31 3.63 21.23 5.90
N ALA A 32 3.26 21.70 4.71
CA ALA A 32 3.09 20.85 3.54
C ALA A 32 4.44 20.40 2.96
N ALA A 33 4.56 19.13 2.67
CA ALA A 33 5.71 18.58 1.96
C ALA A 33 5.57 18.79 0.44
N THR A 34 6.70 18.97 -0.23
CA THR A 34 6.72 18.93 -1.70
C THR A 34 6.57 17.48 -2.16
N MET A 35 5.54 17.23 -2.95
CA MET A 35 5.27 15.90 -3.48
C MET A 35 6.17 15.60 -4.69
N ALA A 36 6.86 14.46 -4.67
CA ALA A 36 7.58 13.93 -5.82
C ALA A 36 6.63 13.20 -6.78
N ASN A 37 5.69 12.47 -6.24
CA ASN A 37 4.63 11.78 -6.98
C ASN A 37 3.32 11.83 -6.19
N THR A 38 2.21 11.63 -6.90
CA THR A 38 0.86 11.56 -6.31
C THR A 38 0.22 10.19 -6.45
N THR A 39 0.91 9.24 -7.07
CA THR A 39 0.45 7.88 -7.33
C THR A 39 1.56 6.87 -7.01
N PHE A 40 1.14 5.63 -6.78
CA PHE A 40 2.05 4.52 -6.51
C PHE A 40 2.46 3.78 -7.78
N ALA A 41 3.58 3.08 -7.73
CA ALA A 41 3.99 2.19 -8.80
C ALA A 41 2.95 1.08 -9.00
N GLY A 42 2.78 0.64 -10.25
CA GLY A 42 1.82 -0.43 -10.60
C GLY A 42 0.35 -0.01 -10.63
N GLY A 43 0.01 1.23 -10.25
CA GLY A 43 -1.37 1.75 -10.35
C GLY A 43 -2.38 1.18 -9.35
N ALA A 44 -1.93 0.38 -8.37
CA ALA A 44 -2.77 -0.12 -7.30
C ALA A 44 -2.83 0.88 -6.13
N ALA A 45 -3.92 0.86 -5.38
CA ALA A 45 -3.98 1.57 -4.11
C ALA A 45 -3.05 0.90 -3.10
N ARG A 46 -2.30 1.71 -2.33
CA ARG A 46 -1.33 1.21 -1.34
C ARG A 46 -1.46 1.94 -0.02
N ASN A 47 -1.05 1.30 1.06
CA ASN A 47 -0.87 1.99 2.32
C ASN A 47 0.36 2.90 2.26
N VAL A 48 0.30 4.00 3.00
CA VAL A 48 1.39 4.97 3.09
C VAL A 48 2.30 4.60 4.25
N ILE A 49 3.61 4.74 4.05
CA ILE A 49 4.59 4.67 5.13
C ILE A 49 5.28 6.03 5.30
N VAL A 50 5.57 6.38 6.54
CA VAL A 50 6.38 7.54 6.89
C VAL A 50 7.65 7.04 7.56
N THR A 51 8.79 7.33 6.96
CA THR A 51 10.12 6.94 7.46
C THR A 51 10.83 8.16 8.01
N THR A 52 11.21 8.13 9.27
CA THR A 52 12.02 9.16 9.91
C THR A 52 13.46 8.72 10.03
N THR A 53 14.40 9.65 9.90
CA THR A 53 15.84 9.36 10.00
C THR A 53 16.44 9.82 11.35
N GLY A 54 15.70 10.61 12.13
CA GLY A 54 16.14 11.18 13.40
C GLY A 54 15.28 10.75 14.59
N THR A 55 15.80 10.99 15.78
CA THR A 55 15.15 10.63 17.05
C THR A 55 14.31 11.75 17.66
N GLY A 56 14.42 12.99 17.15
CA GLY A 56 13.73 14.17 17.69
C GLY A 56 12.30 14.38 17.20
N ASP A 57 11.69 13.38 16.54
CA ASP A 57 10.41 13.51 15.83
C ASP A 57 9.27 12.71 16.46
N ASN A 58 9.45 12.30 17.71
CA ASN A 58 8.43 11.55 18.44
C ASN A 58 7.14 12.35 18.62
N GLY A 59 6.01 11.71 18.30
CA GLY A 59 4.68 12.31 18.42
C GLY A 59 4.33 13.32 17.33
N LYS A 60 5.25 13.68 16.42
CA LYS A 60 4.90 14.48 15.26
C LYS A 60 4.05 13.68 14.29
N THR A 61 3.03 14.33 13.75
CA THR A 61 2.08 13.67 12.85
C THR A 61 2.24 14.15 11.42
N ASN A 62 1.93 13.27 10.48
CA ASN A 62 1.76 13.57 9.07
C ASN A 62 0.32 13.26 8.68
N THR A 63 -0.41 14.29 8.25
CA THR A 63 -1.73 14.16 7.68
C THR A 63 -1.60 13.89 6.18
N ILE A 64 -2.05 12.71 5.78
CA ILE A 64 -2.05 12.25 4.39
C ILE A 64 -3.46 12.46 3.84
N VAL A 65 -3.58 13.18 2.73
CA VAL A 65 -4.85 13.43 2.05
C VAL A 65 -4.79 12.89 0.63
N GLY A 66 -5.84 12.25 0.19
CA GLY A 66 -5.90 11.68 -1.14
C GLY A 66 -7.25 11.02 -1.42
N THR A 67 -7.23 10.00 -2.27
CA THR A 67 -8.41 9.20 -2.59
C THR A 67 -8.16 7.74 -2.26
N ASP A 68 -9.22 7.05 -1.88
CA ASP A 68 -9.20 5.60 -1.70
C ASP A 68 -9.22 4.84 -3.04
N VAL A 69 -9.32 3.52 -2.98
CA VAL A 69 -9.35 2.63 -4.14
C VAL A 69 -10.58 2.86 -5.05
N PHE A 70 -11.65 3.47 -4.55
CA PHE A 70 -12.85 3.82 -5.32
C PHE A 70 -12.79 5.23 -5.90
N GLY A 71 -11.82 6.04 -5.48
CA GLY A 71 -11.68 7.44 -5.85
C GLY A 71 -12.38 8.40 -4.89
N ASP A 72 -12.89 7.90 -3.76
CA ASP A 72 -13.51 8.71 -2.73
C ASP A 72 -12.45 9.41 -1.86
N ALA A 73 -12.75 10.62 -1.39
CA ALA A 73 -11.82 11.39 -0.58
C ALA A 73 -11.47 10.67 0.72
N GLN A 74 -10.18 10.59 1.03
CA GLN A 74 -9.67 9.89 2.20
C GLN A 74 -8.57 10.69 2.89
N THR A 75 -8.56 10.61 4.21
CA THR A 75 -7.50 11.20 5.05
C THR A 75 -7.04 10.21 6.11
N GLU A 76 -5.75 10.21 6.37
CA GLU A 76 -5.13 9.43 7.44
C GLU A 76 -4.06 10.27 8.16
N VAL A 77 -3.92 10.05 9.46
CA VAL A 77 -2.86 10.67 10.28
C VAL A 77 -1.90 9.60 10.73
N ILE A 78 -0.64 9.73 10.35
CA ILE A 78 0.43 8.81 10.75
C ILE A 78 1.33 9.51 11.75
N THR A 79 1.48 8.95 12.94
CA THR A 79 2.28 9.50 14.03
C THR A 79 3.67 8.87 14.03
N SER A 80 4.69 9.69 14.00
CA SER A 80 6.10 9.27 14.08
C SER A 80 6.47 8.77 15.47
N THR A 81 7.29 7.74 15.54
CA THR A 81 7.73 7.12 16.80
C THR A 81 8.99 7.77 17.39
N GLY A 82 9.58 8.72 16.68
CA GLY A 82 10.77 9.44 17.14
C GLY A 82 12.09 8.68 17.14
N SER A 83 12.10 7.48 16.58
CA SER A 83 13.32 6.72 16.27
C SER A 83 13.50 6.68 14.75
N ALA A 84 14.70 6.37 14.28
CA ALA A 84 14.93 6.11 12.86
C ALA A 84 14.16 4.85 12.43
N ALA A 85 12.87 5.02 12.12
CA ALA A 85 11.94 3.94 11.87
C ALA A 85 10.88 4.35 10.85
N SER A 86 10.27 3.34 10.24
CA SER A 86 9.11 3.49 9.37
C SER A 86 7.84 3.16 10.12
N VAL A 87 6.83 4.01 9.98
CA VAL A 87 5.48 3.79 10.52
C VAL A 87 4.53 3.64 9.34
N ALA A 88 3.81 2.52 9.30
CA ALA A 88 2.84 2.25 8.26
C ALA A 88 1.44 2.72 8.64
N GLY A 89 0.77 3.37 7.72
CA GLY A 89 -0.66 3.65 7.80
C GLY A 89 -1.50 2.39 7.51
N ALA A 90 -2.75 2.43 7.91
CA ALA A 90 -3.71 1.33 7.73
C ALA A 90 -4.58 1.50 6.49
N LYS A 91 -4.78 2.76 6.03
CA LYS A 91 -5.63 3.06 4.89
C LYS A 91 -4.90 2.87 3.56
N LEU A 92 -5.64 2.44 2.55
CA LEU A 92 -5.12 2.23 1.20
C LEU A 92 -5.52 3.41 0.31
N PHE A 93 -4.53 4.13 -0.19
CA PHE A 93 -4.71 5.28 -1.07
C PHE A 93 -4.45 4.88 -2.53
N LEU A 94 -5.34 5.28 -3.43
CA LEU A 94 -5.11 5.23 -4.88
C LEU A 94 -4.24 6.41 -5.32
N THR A 95 -4.57 7.60 -4.78
CA THR A 95 -3.78 8.81 -4.98
C THR A 95 -3.51 9.48 -3.64
N VAL A 96 -2.39 10.18 -3.53
CA VAL A 96 -2.08 11.07 -2.42
C VAL A 96 -1.86 12.47 -2.97
N THR A 97 -2.67 13.43 -2.54
CA THR A 97 -2.62 14.80 -3.05
C THR A 97 -1.80 15.72 -2.16
N SER A 98 -1.71 15.41 -0.86
CA SER A 98 -0.86 16.18 0.06
C SER A 98 -0.42 15.37 1.26
N VAL A 99 0.73 15.76 1.78
CA VAL A 99 1.30 15.33 3.06
C VAL A 99 1.59 16.58 3.87
N THR A 100 0.96 16.74 5.03
CA THR A 100 1.12 17.92 5.89
C THR A 100 1.60 17.50 7.26
N SER A 101 2.70 18.08 7.70
CA SER A 101 3.31 17.80 9.01
C SER A 101 2.74 18.73 10.08
N SER A 102 2.56 18.22 11.30
CA SER A 102 2.05 19.00 12.44
C SER A 102 3.05 20.03 12.97
N ALA A 103 4.34 19.80 12.76
CA ALA A 103 5.43 20.68 13.13
C ALA A 103 6.67 20.37 12.29
N GLN A 104 7.66 21.24 12.34
CA GLN A 104 8.92 20.99 11.67
C GLN A 104 9.62 19.74 12.21
N PHE A 105 9.97 18.82 11.31
CA PHE A 105 10.76 17.66 11.67
C PHE A 105 12.21 18.03 12.00
N ALA A 106 12.81 17.34 12.95
CA ALA A 106 14.19 17.55 13.35
C ALA A 106 15.18 17.06 12.29
N ALA A 107 14.80 16.02 11.55
CA ALA A 107 15.57 15.44 10.46
C ALA A 107 14.69 15.24 9.22
N ASN A 108 15.32 14.82 8.12
CA ASN A 108 14.56 14.47 6.91
C ASN A 108 13.64 13.28 7.16
N ILE A 109 12.46 13.36 6.58
CA ILE A 109 11.53 12.25 6.47
C ILE A 109 11.40 11.83 5.01
N LYS A 110 10.99 10.61 4.80
CA LYS A 110 10.54 10.09 3.52
C LYS A 110 9.09 9.63 3.66
N VAL A 111 8.32 9.77 2.62
CA VAL A 111 6.95 9.26 2.59
C VAL A 111 6.76 8.45 1.32
N GLY A 112 6.30 7.24 1.46
CA GLY A 112 6.20 6.33 0.34
C GLY A 112 5.12 5.28 0.47
N SER A 113 5.25 4.20 -0.26
CA SER A 113 4.32 3.08 -0.28
C SER A 113 4.77 1.95 0.63
N GLY A 114 3.83 1.40 1.38
CA GLY A 114 4.01 0.14 2.09
C GLY A 114 3.72 -1.09 1.20
N THR A 115 3.69 -2.25 1.83
CA THR A 115 3.51 -3.54 1.16
C THR A 115 2.04 -3.94 0.94
N LEU A 116 1.10 -3.28 1.62
CA LEU A 116 -0.33 -3.56 1.43
C LEU A 116 -0.82 -2.89 0.15
N CYS A 117 -1.52 -3.65 -0.68
CA CYS A 117 -2.14 -3.12 -1.88
C CYS A 117 -3.57 -3.63 -2.07
N ALA A 118 -4.37 -2.86 -2.79
CA ALA A 118 -5.71 -3.24 -3.18
C ALA A 118 -6.07 -2.73 -4.56
N GLN A 119 -6.98 -3.46 -5.19
CA GLN A 119 -7.62 -3.09 -6.43
C GLN A 119 -9.14 -3.11 -6.26
N ALA A 120 -9.80 -2.04 -6.67
CA ALA A 120 -11.26 -1.99 -6.59
C ALA A 120 -11.92 -2.76 -7.73
N VAL A 121 -13.03 -3.41 -7.39
CA VAL A 121 -14.03 -3.86 -8.34
C VAL A 121 -15.17 -2.86 -8.33
N ARG A 122 -15.40 -2.17 -9.44
CA ARG A 122 -16.45 -1.15 -9.55
C ARG A 122 -17.75 -1.74 -10.06
N GLY A 123 -18.87 -1.30 -9.48
CA GLY A 123 -20.22 -1.61 -9.94
C GLY A 123 -20.55 -3.11 -9.92
N SER A 124 -21.08 -3.64 -11.00
CA SER A 124 -21.44 -5.04 -11.15
C SER A 124 -20.28 -5.95 -11.60
N MET A 125 -19.06 -5.41 -11.64
CA MET A 125 -17.88 -6.18 -12.04
C MET A 125 -17.53 -7.22 -10.98
N ARG A 126 -16.95 -8.33 -11.43
CA ARG A 126 -16.44 -9.40 -10.56
C ARG A 126 -14.98 -9.66 -10.92
N ILE A 127 -14.18 -9.95 -9.92
CA ILE A 127 -12.82 -10.47 -10.15
C ILE A 127 -12.92 -11.95 -10.43
N ARG A 128 -12.34 -12.39 -11.56
CA ARG A 128 -12.14 -13.79 -11.86
C ARG A 128 -10.65 -14.10 -11.83
N ILE A 129 -10.24 -14.84 -10.82
CA ILE A 129 -8.88 -15.36 -10.74
C ILE A 129 -8.79 -16.58 -11.64
N LYS A 130 -7.93 -16.54 -12.66
CA LYS A 130 -7.72 -17.66 -13.60
C LYS A 130 -6.55 -18.56 -13.22
N GLY A 131 -5.64 -18.02 -12.43
CA GLY A 131 -4.47 -18.74 -11.94
C GLY A 131 -3.71 -17.88 -10.94
N MET A 132 -2.90 -18.53 -10.14
CA MET A 132 -2.04 -17.91 -9.18
C MET A 132 -0.75 -18.72 -9.09
N SER A 133 0.38 -18.03 -9.09
CA SER A 133 1.67 -18.65 -8.76
C SER A 133 2.23 -17.95 -7.53
N VAL A 134 2.57 -18.74 -6.51
CA VAL A 134 3.16 -18.22 -5.28
C VAL A 134 4.50 -18.91 -5.06
N VAL A 135 5.56 -18.12 -5.01
CA VAL A 135 6.88 -18.58 -4.65
C VAL A 135 7.10 -18.32 -3.16
N SER A 136 7.19 -19.36 -2.37
CA SER A 136 7.50 -19.21 -0.94
C SER A 136 9.01 -19.05 -0.73
N GLY A 137 9.38 -18.25 0.27
CA GLY A 137 10.70 -18.28 0.86
C GLY A 137 10.95 -19.61 1.62
N GLY A 138 12.02 -19.67 2.41
CA GLY A 138 12.38 -20.88 3.17
C GLY A 138 11.42 -21.31 4.28
N THR A 139 10.34 -20.56 4.53
CA THR A 139 9.34 -20.85 5.59
C THR A 139 7.99 -21.16 4.97
N ALA A 140 7.36 -22.25 5.43
CA ALA A 140 6.00 -22.58 5.02
C ALA A 140 5.01 -21.52 5.49
N GLY A 141 4.09 -21.14 4.63
CA GLY A 141 3.02 -20.17 4.92
C GLY A 141 1.69 -20.59 4.30
N ASP A 142 0.61 -20.01 4.74
CA ASP A 142 -0.69 -20.20 4.14
C ASP A 142 -0.99 -19.04 3.16
N VAL A 143 -1.56 -19.39 2.02
CA VAL A 143 -2.13 -18.44 1.06
C VAL A 143 -3.63 -18.58 1.13
N GLU A 144 -4.30 -17.52 1.48
CA GLU A 144 -5.74 -17.52 1.68
C GLU A 144 -6.41 -16.41 0.86
N PHE A 145 -7.53 -16.74 0.22
CA PHE A 145 -8.43 -15.78 -0.41
C PHE A 145 -9.67 -15.62 0.45
N PHE A 146 -9.99 -14.38 0.77
CA PHE A 146 -11.16 -14.04 1.58
C PHE A 146 -12.22 -13.32 0.75
N ASN A 147 -13.48 -13.56 1.07
CA ASN A 147 -14.57 -12.67 0.71
C ASN A 147 -14.80 -11.72 1.88
N GLY A 148 -14.25 -10.51 1.78
CA GLY A 148 -14.29 -9.52 2.86
C GLY A 148 -12.90 -9.15 3.37
N THR A 149 -12.81 -8.69 4.61
CA THR A 149 -11.53 -8.31 5.22
C THR A 149 -10.74 -9.54 5.71
N PRO A 150 -9.40 -9.50 5.69
CA PRO A 150 -8.59 -10.52 6.34
C PRO A 150 -9.05 -10.76 7.78
N GLU A 151 -8.99 -12.00 8.22
CA GLU A 151 -9.37 -12.45 9.57
C GLU A 151 -10.87 -12.42 9.93
N SER A 152 -11.71 -11.70 9.19
CA SER A 152 -13.16 -11.64 9.42
C SER A 152 -14.01 -12.07 8.23
N GLY A 153 -13.41 -12.18 7.05
CA GLY A 153 -14.09 -12.65 5.84
C GLY A 153 -14.19 -14.16 5.75
N THR A 154 -15.10 -14.63 4.89
CA THR A 154 -15.19 -16.06 4.57
C THR A 154 -14.01 -16.48 3.71
N VAL A 155 -13.25 -17.48 4.14
CA VAL A 155 -12.18 -18.07 3.33
C VAL A 155 -12.79 -18.77 2.12
N LEU A 156 -12.47 -18.30 0.93
CA LEU A 156 -12.92 -18.89 -0.32
C LEU A 156 -11.97 -19.97 -0.82
N PHE A 157 -10.69 -19.81 -0.54
CA PHE A 157 -9.64 -20.72 -0.94
C PHE A 157 -8.49 -20.62 0.05
N LYS A 158 -7.91 -21.77 0.39
CA LYS A 158 -6.70 -21.84 1.21
C LYS A 158 -5.76 -22.87 0.61
N SER A 159 -4.49 -22.50 0.47
CA SER A 159 -3.41 -23.38 0.09
C SER A 159 -2.21 -23.14 0.97
N ARG A 160 -1.45 -24.20 1.27
CA ARG A 160 -0.24 -24.11 2.06
C ARG A 160 0.99 -24.24 1.18
N THR A 161 1.91 -23.31 1.31
CA THR A 161 3.22 -23.42 0.68
C THR A 161 4.11 -24.37 1.50
N ILE A 162 4.94 -25.13 0.83
CA ILE A 162 5.92 -26.00 1.48
C ILE A 162 7.13 -25.12 1.85
N GLY A 163 7.67 -25.27 3.05
CA GLY A 163 8.80 -24.47 3.55
C GLY A 163 10.14 -24.73 2.90
N THR A 164 10.16 -25.12 1.63
CA THR A 164 11.37 -25.30 0.83
C THR A 164 11.51 -24.11 -0.11
N ALA A 165 12.67 -23.46 -0.14
CA ALA A 165 12.91 -22.34 -1.04
C ALA A 165 12.59 -22.73 -2.49
N ASN A 166 11.89 -21.82 -3.21
CA ASN A 166 11.49 -21.99 -4.61
C ASN A 166 10.37 -23.01 -4.89
N THR A 167 9.50 -23.32 -3.92
CA THR A 167 8.28 -24.11 -4.22
C THR A 167 7.22 -23.19 -4.81
N THR A 168 6.68 -23.58 -5.96
CA THR A 168 5.55 -22.90 -6.61
C THR A 168 4.28 -23.68 -6.30
N VAL A 169 3.20 -22.99 -5.95
CA VAL A 169 1.85 -23.55 -5.85
C VAL A 169 1.06 -22.99 -7.03
N ASP A 170 0.60 -23.87 -7.93
CA ASP A 170 -0.23 -23.55 -9.09
C ASP A 170 -1.72 -23.65 -8.75
#